data_b46532108abbe3f1e7dac6b694bc1902
#
_entry.id   b46532108abbe3f1e7dac6b694bc1902
#
_cell.length_a   1.000
_cell.length_b   1.000
_cell.length_c   1.000
_cell.angle_alpha   90.00
_cell.angle_beta   90.00
_cell.angle_gamma   90.00
#
_symmetry.space_group_name_H-M   'P 1'
#
loop_
_entity.id
_entity.type
_entity.pdbx_description
1 polymer ?
#
loop_
_entity_poly.entity_id
_entity_poly.type
_entity_poly.pdbx_seq_one_letter_code
_entity_poly.pdbx_strand_id
1 'polypeptide(L)'
;MSQKTRDHSMPAVFLLLISACLLLSSCSILPTSGTKQYVYTEQKKASIGTRNEKELLKKLSTNGFTEGTTYQNTAATHFSVTEYKKYGKTLYLLVIEGNQNYLICPFDFSTDEVKKDFGDELTIINQGQGNIYLAATACGSFFRACNAIDDIGFSSIRPADWSISQLKVAMDNKQIRFAGKYSAPDYERLTDGKASLAIESTMILHTPAVREKLLKLGIPVMIDYSSYESTPEARLEWVKVYGIITGHKNEAFRFFNEKYKNIEKVNQLEKTGKSVAYFSLDAENNVVVRSGSDYIPAMIERAGGEYAFPDLKNPDSDSHSPTVNLSFEDFYKTARDTDIMIINTTIEGSIGSLSSLTDRNSLFSDMKAVRDGNVYETSADIYQSADESDQIINDMHRIIKGKKAKKYFKRLD
;
A
#
# COMPACT_ATOMS: atom_id res chain seq x y z
N MET A 1 -40.57 20.71 -48.32
CA MET A 1 -40.61 19.42 -49.07
C MET A 1 -40.05 18.39 -48.09
N SER A 2 -40.99 17.71 -47.54
CA SER A 2 -41.43 16.31 -47.62
C SER A 2 -40.54 15.36 -46.85
N GLN A 3 -40.94 15.04 -45.68
CA GLN A 3 -41.62 13.86 -45.16
C GLN A 3 -41.06 12.49 -45.63
N LYS A 4 -40.62 11.65 -44.70
CA LYS A 4 -41.31 10.39 -44.37
C LYS A 4 -40.72 9.66 -43.16
N THR A 5 -41.57 9.51 -42.22
CA THR A 5 -41.62 8.58 -41.11
C THR A 5 -41.72 7.10 -41.58
N ARG A 6 -41.21 6.16 -40.80
CA ARG A 6 -41.86 4.85 -40.56
C ARG A 6 -41.39 4.19 -39.30
N ASP A 7 -42.35 4.01 -38.42
CA ASP A 7 -42.45 3.05 -37.32
C ASP A 7 -42.38 1.59 -37.79
N HIS A 8 -41.88 0.72 -36.93
CA HIS A 8 -42.49 -0.61 -36.69
C HIS A 8 -42.03 -1.20 -35.34
N SER A 9 -42.93 -1.17 -34.46
CA SER A 9 -43.45 -2.01 -33.37
C SER A 9 -42.92 -3.43 -33.20
N MET A 10 -42.84 -3.77 -31.91
CA MET A 10 -42.76 -5.05 -31.17
C MET A 10 -43.50 -6.26 -31.75
N PRO A 11 -43.26 -7.51 -31.21
CA PRO A 11 -43.99 -7.91 -30.02
C PRO A 11 -43.23 -8.78 -29.00
N ALA A 12 -43.79 -8.75 -27.79
CA ALA A 12 -43.50 -9.58 -26.65
C ALA A 12 -44.08 -11.03 -26.84
N VAL A 13 -43.41 -12.03 -26.24
CA VAL A 13 -44.05 -13.29 -25.91
C VAL A 13 -43.62 -13.73 -24.49
N PHE A 14 -44.64 -13.90 -23.71
CA PHE A 14 -44.79 -14.55 -22.43
C PHE A 14 -44.35 -16.03 -22.44
N LEU A 15 -43.83 -16.55 -21.33
CA LEU A 15 -44.42 -17.74 -20.68
C LEU A 15 -43.87 -17.93 -19.23
N LEU A 16 -44.83 -18.06 -18.36
CA LEU A 16 -44.84 -18.54 -16.97
C LEU A 16 -44.53 -20.04 -16.88
N LEU A 17 -44.10 -20.49 -15.68
CA LEU A 17 -44.65 -21.60 -14.88
C LEU A 17 -43.76 -21.83 -13.63
N ILE A 18 -44.26 -21.52 -12.42
CA ILE A 18 -44.92 -22.34 -11.37
C ILE A 18 -43.91 -23.15 -10.54
N SER A 19 -43.65 -22.72 -9.33
CA SER A 19 -44.21 -23.06 -8.02
C SER A 19 -43.79 -24.42 -7.43
N ALA A 20 -43.18 -24.36 -6.23
CA ALA A 20 -43.58 -25.23 -5.11
C ALA A 20 -43.08 -24.68 -3.77
N CYS A 21 -44.01 -24.37 -2.92
CA CYS A 21 -43.86 -24.11 -1.49
C CYS A 21 -43.46 -25.37 -0.73
N LEU A 22 -42.65 -25.22 0.34
CA LEU A 22 -42.84 -25.98 1.56
C LEU A 22 -42.43 -25.12 2.76
N LEU A 23 -43.45 -24.81 3.54
CA LEU A 23 -43.41 -24.26 4.89
C LEU A 23 -42.92 -25.32 5.88
N LEU A 24 -42.10 -24.94 6.87
CA LEU A 24 -42.26 -25.46 8.23
C LEU A 24 -41.52 -24.56 9.25
N SER A 25 -42.35 -23.96 10.09
CA SER A 25 -42.23 -23.81 11.54
C SER A 25 -41.18 -22.91 12.17
N SER A 26 -41.72 -21.83 12.69
CA SER A 26 -41.26 -20.96 13.73
C SER A 26 -40.65 -21.67 14.95
N CYS A 27 -39.48 -21.19 15.39
CA CYS A 27 -39.18 -21.16 16.82
C CYS A 27 -38.41 -19.85 17.09
N SER A 28 -39.05 -18.94 17.80
CA SER A 28 -38.54 -17.69 18.31
C SER A 28 -37.54 -17.95 19.44
N ILE A 29 -36.30 -17.63 19.24
CA ILE A 29 -35.32 -17.44 20.33
C ILE A 29 -34.69 -16.05 20.18
N LEU A 30 -34.90 -15.21 21.19
CA LEU A 30 -34.32 -13.91 21.34
C LEU A 30 -32.77 -13.99 21.27
N PRO A 31 -32.06 -13.07 20.56
CA PRO A 31 -30.63 -13.08 20.56
C PRO A 31 -30.13 -12.47 21.86
N THR A 32 -29.52 -13.30 22.68
CA THR A 32 -28.54 -12.86 23.69
C THR A 32 -27.38 -12.20 22.98
N SER A 33 -26.91 -11.08 23.56
CA SER A 33 -25.74 -10.31 23.13
C SER A 33 -24.53 -11.22 22.89
N GLY A 34 -24.33 -11.62 21.65
CA GLY A 34 -23.14 -12.35 21.22
C GLY A 34 -22.16 -11.36 20.62
N THR A 35 -21.05 -11.17 21.29
CA THR A 35 -19.81 -10.66 20.73
C THR A 35 -19.61 -11.28 19.34
N LYS A 36 -19.68 -10.47 18.29
CA LYS A 36 -19.27 -10.89 16.96
C LYS A 36 -17.76 -11.15 17.03
N GLN A 37 -17.42 -12.39 17.22
CA GLN A 37 -16.07 -12.90 17.04
C GLN A 37 -15.86 -12.82 15.51
N TYR A 38 -15.12 -11.80 15.07
CA TYR A 38 -14.62 -11.78 13.70
C TYR A 38 -13.65 -12.94 13.56
N VAL A 39 -14.17 -14.06 13.08
CA VAL A 39 -13.38 -15.15 12.56
C VAL A 39 -12.65 -14.54 11.35
N TYR A 40 -11.36 -14.28 11.50
CA TYR A 40 -10.48 -14.15 10.36
C TYR A 40 -10.65 -15.42 9.54
N THR A 41 -11.51 -15.38 8.55
CA THR A 41 -11.52 -16.39 7.50
C THR A 41 -10.10 -16.41 6.98
N GLU A 42 -9.46 -17.57 7.05
CA GLU A 42 -8.17 -17.83 6.39
C GLU A 42 -8.23 -17.13 5.03
N GLN A 43 -7.54 -16.00 4.92
CA GLN A 43 -7.36 -15.36 3.64
C GLN A 43 -6.76 -16.47 2.77
N LYS A 44 -7.46 -16.86 1.72
CA LYS A 44 -6.92 -17.75 0.72
C LYS A 44 -5.51 -17.23 0.45
N LYS A 45 -4.49 -18.03 0.80
CA LYS A 45 -3.11 -17.76 0.37
C LYS A 45 -3.23 -17.34 -1.07
N ALA A 46 -2.90 -16.07 -1.35
CA ALA A 46 -2.89 -15.60 -2.71
C ALA A 46 -1.91 -16.51 -3.42
N SER A 47 -2.42 -17.46 -4.15
CA SER A 47 -1.62 -18.13 -5.14
C SER A 47 -1.36 -17.06 -6.19
N ILE A 48 -0.23 -16.37 -6.11
CA ILE A 48 0.32 -15.60 -7.23
C ILE A 48 0.71 -16.61 -8.32
N GLY A 49 -0.09 -17.63 -8.50
CA GLY A 49 0.16 -18.74 -9.43
C GLY A 49 -0.65 -18.53 -10.68
N THR A 50 -0.28 -17.56 -11.51
CA THR A 50 -0.79 -17.49 -12.87
C THR A 50 -0.23 -18.67 -13.69
N ARG A 51 -0.88 -19.03 -14.79
CA ARG A 51 -0.36 -20.03 -15.74
C ARG A 51 1.09 -19.74 -16.14
N ASN A 52 1.41 -18.46 -16.29
CA ASN A 52 2.74 -17.96 -16.64
C ASN A 52 3.80 -18.25 -15.55
N GLU A 53 3.44 -18.20 -14.27
CA GLU A 53 4.39 -18.51 -13.19
C GLU A 53 4.80 -19.99 -13.21
N LYS A 54 3.85 -20.90 -13.40
CA LYS A 54 4.18 -22.34 -13.51
C LYS A 54 5.12 -22.65 -14.69
N GLU A 55 4.92 -21.96 -15.81
CA GLU A 55 5.79 -22.08 -16.98
C GLU A 55 7.17 -21.50 -16.69
N LEU A 56 7.26 -20.38 -16.00
CA LEU A 56 8.51 -19.76 -15.56
C LEU A 56 9.30 -20.68 -14.61
N LEU A 57 8.64 -21.24 -13.59
CA LEU A 57 9.26 -22.17 -12.64
C LEU A 57 9.81 -23.43 -13.34
N LYS A 58 9.04 -24.00 -14.27
CA LYS A 58 9.50 -25.13 -15.10
C LYS A 58 10.72 -24.73 -15.93
N LYS A 59 10.71 -23.55 -16.53
CA LYS A 59 11.79 -23.03 -17.36
C LYS A 59 13.07 -22.80 -16.54
N LEU A 60 12.94 -22.26 -15.30
CA LEU A 60 14.07 -22.16 -14.37
C LEU A 60 14.70 -23.53 -14.11
N SER A 61 13.90 -24.53 -13.75
CA SER A 61 14.38 -25.89 -13.48
C SER A 61 15.09 -26.51 -14.69
N THR A 62 14.53 -26.37 -15.91
CA THR A 62 15.14 -26.92 -17.13
C THR A 62 16.43 -26.18 -17.53
N ASN A 63 16.62 -24.94 -17.09
CA ASN A 63 17.84 -24.15 -17.30
C ASN A 63 18.84 -24.27 -16.14
N GLY A 64 18.77 -25.32 -15.34
CA GLY A 64 19.76 -25.64 -14.33
C GLY A 64 19.70 -24.79 -13.05
N PHE A 65 18.57 -24.14 -12.80
CA PHE A 65 18.31 -23.52 -11.50
C PHE A 65 17.76 -24.58 -10.54
N THR A 66 18.42 -24.73 -9.41
CA THR A 66 17.95 -25.63 -8.34
C THR A 66 17.16 -24.80 -7.34
N GLU A 67 15.90 -25.16 -7.16
CA GLU A 67 15.04 -24.52 -6.16
C GLU A 67 15.57 -24.78 -4.75
N GLY A 68 15.61 -23.73 -3.95
CA GLY A 68 15.98 -23.75 -2.54
C GLY A 68 14.77 -23.47 -1.65
N THR A 69 14.92 -22.51 -0.74
CA THR A 69 13.88 -22.14 0.21
C THR A 69 12.87 -21.18 -0.43
N THR A 70 11.58 -21.53 -0.42
CA THR A 70 10.50 -20.56 -0.63
C THR A 70 10.20 -19.88 0.71
N TYR A 71 10.38 -18.56 0.76
CA TYR A 71 10.09 -17.79 1.96
C TYR A 71 8.58 -17.63 2.12
N GLN A 72 8.04 -18.21 3.17
CA GLN A 72 6.63 -18.05 3.49
C GLN A 72 6.42 -16.66 4.06
N ASN A 73 5.57 -15.86 3.40
CA ASN A 73 5.13 -14.58 3.96
C ASN A 73 4.30 -14.81 5.21
N THR A 74 4.48 -13.96 6.19
CA THR A 74 3.70 -13.97 7.45
C THR A 74 2.34 -13.30 7.23
N ALA A 75 2.31 -12.22 6.47
CA ALA A 75 1.13 -11.40 6.25
C ALA A 75 1.01 -10.86 4.82
N ALA A 76 2.12 -10.54 4.15
CA ALA A 76 2.12 -9.94 2.82
C ALA A 76 1.51 -10.85 1.76
N THR A 77 0.74 -10.25 0.84
CA THR A 77 -0.02 -10.97 -0.18
C THR A 77 0.38 -10.60 -1.61
N HIS A 78 1.04 -9.48 -1.82
CA HIS A 78 1.35 -8.95 -3.15
C HIS A 78 2.76 -9.30 -3.65
N PHE A 79 3.54 -10.08 -2.91
CA PHE A 79 4.80 -10.62 -3.40
C PHE A 79 5.06 -12.04 -2.89
N SER A 80 5.94 -12.75 -3.59
CA SER A 80 6.56 -13.99 -3.11
C SER A 80 8.05 -14.00 -3.44
N VAL A 81 8.83 -14.73 -2.64
CA VAL A 81 10.29 -14.89 -2.84
C VAL A 81 10.67 -16.36 -2.73
N THR A 82 11.38 -16.84 -3.72
CA THR A 82 11.96 -18.20 -3.72
C THR A 82 13.46 -18.12 -3.99
N GLU A 83 14.23 -18.79 -3.17
CA GLU A 83 15.66 -18.93 -3.35
C GLU A 83 15.97 -19.98 -4.42
N TYR A 84 16.92 -19.67 -5.28
CA TYR A 84 17.48 -20.59 -6.27
C TYR A 84 18.98 -20.65 -6.16
N LYS A 85 19.55 -21.77 -6.62
CA LYS A 85 21.00 -21.95 -6.78
C LYS A 85 21.34 -22.23 -8.22
N LYS A 86 22.35 -21.54 -8.73
CA LYS A 86 22.97 -21.81 -10.03
C LYS A 86 24.44 -21.44 -9.97
N TYR A 87 25.31 -22.33 -10.48
CA TYR A 87 26.78 -22.13 -10.48
C TYR A 87 27.37 -21.83 -9.10
N GLY A 88 26.82 -22.45 -8.04
CA GLY A 88 27.26 -22.25 -6.67
C GLY A 88 26.83 -20.89 -6.06
N LYS A 89 26.11 -20.06 -6.79
CA LYS A 89 25.56 -18.78 -6.31
C LYS A 89 24.12 -18.94 -5.87
N THR A 90 23.73 -18.11 -4.92
CA THR A 90 22.35 -17.97 -4.47
C THR A 90 21.69 -16.80 -5.19
N LEU A 91 20.54 -17.04 -5.78
CA LEU A 91 19.71 -16.08 -6.48
C LEU A 91 18.31 -16.08 -5.86
N TYR A 92 17.53 -15.03 -6.09
CA TYR A 92 16.16 -14.95 -5.60
C TYR A 92 15.20 -14.64 -6.74
N LEU A 93 14.20 -15.50 -6.92
CA LEU A 93 13.04 -15.16 -7.73
C LEU A 93 12.06 -14.37 -6.86
N LEU A 94 11.89 -13.10 -7.20
CA LEU A 94 10.87 -12.23 -6.63
C LEU A 94 9.74 -12.08 -7.63
N VAL A 95 8.54 -12.51 -7.25
CA VAL A 95 7.31 -12.32 -8.03
C VAL A 95 6.47 -11.28 -7.29
N ILE A 96 6.08 -10.23 -7.99
CA ILE A 96 5.19 -9.18 -7.49
C ILE A 96 3.92 -9.19 -8.33
N GLU A 97 2.80 -8.82 -7.74
CA GLU A 97 1.52 -8.66 -8.43
C GLU A 97 1.67 -7.85 -9.74
N GLY A 98 0.77 -8.08 -10.70
CA GLY A 98 0.87 -7.44 -12.01
C GLY A 98 1.88 -8.10 -12.95
N ASN A 99 2.15 -9.39 -12.77
CA ASN A 99 3.08 -10.20 -13.60
C ASN A 99 4.52 -9.66 -13.61
N GLN A 100 4.98 -9.15 -12.50
CA GLN A 100 6.34 -8.67 -12.35
C GLN A 100 7.23 -9.79 -11.80
N ASN A 101 8.11 -10.32 -12.66
CA ASN A 101 9.04 -11.39 -12.30
C ASN A 101 10.46 -10.84 -12.31
N TYR A 102 11.15 -10.94 -11.18
CA TYR A 102 12.53 -10.45 -11.04
C TYR A 102 13.44 -11.59 -10.59
N LEU A 103 14.59 -11.74 -11.24
CA LEU A 103 15.67 -12.56 -10.75
C LEU A 103 16.74 -11.66 -10.14
N ILE A 104 16.87 -11.73 -8.82
CA ILE A 104 17.86 -10.97 -8.07
C ILE A 104 19.13 -11.83 -8.01
N CYS A 105 20.17 -11.34 -8.66
CA CYS A 105 21.44 -12.04 -8.86
C CYS A 105 22.55 -11.36 -8.04
N PRO A 106 23.48 -12.12 -7.45
CA PRO A 106 24.72 -11.53 -6.92
C PRO A 106 25.44 -10.72 -7.99
N PHE A 107 26.10 -9.64 -7.59
CA PHE A 107 26.76 -8.70 -8.53
C PHE A 107 27.78 -9.39 -9.46
N ASP A 108 28.42 -10.46 -8.99
CA ASP A 108 29.41 -11.23 -9.72
C ASP A 108 28.83 -12.42 -10.53
N PHE A 109 27.50 -12.49 -10.66
CA PHE A 109 26.82 -13.52 -11.45
C PHE A 109 26.70 -13.08 -12.91
N SER A 110 27.15 -13.96 -13.85
CA SER A 110 26.94 -13.69 -15.28
C SER A 110 25.46 -13.84 -15.65
N THR A 111 24.87 -12.77 -16.18
CA THR A 111 23.44 -12.71 -16.53
C THR A 111 23.15 -13.01 -18.00
N ASP A 112 24.18 -13.25 -18.84
CA ASP A 112 24.02 -13.36 -20.30
C ASP A 112 23.17 -14.57 -20.71
N GLU A 113 23.38 -15.73 -20.08
CA GLU A 113 22.55 -16.90 -20.32
C GLU A 113 21.11 -16.68 -19.91
N VAL A 114 20.89 -16.03 -18.74
CA VAL A 114 19.55 -15.75 -18.25
C VAL A 114 18.81 -14.80 -19.21
N LYS A 115 19.47 -13.74 -19.67
CA LYS A 115 18.90 -12.82 -20.67
C LYS A 115 18.54 -13.53 -21.97
N LYS A 116 19.43 -14.42 -22.43
CA LYS A 116 19.20 -15.21 -23.65
C LYS A 116 18.02 -16.16 -23.51
N ASP A 117 17.92 -16.84 -22.37
CA ASP A 117 16.95 -17.90 -22.17
C ASP A 117 15.56 -17.37 -21.79
N PHE A 118 15.49 -16.27 -21.03
CA PHE A 118 14.25 -15.77 -20.46
C PHE A 118 13.74 -14.47 -21.14
N GLY A 119 14.62 -13.70 -21.78
CA GLY A 119 14.22 -12.44 -22.43
C GLY A 119 13.45 -11.53 -21.48
N ASP A 120 12.29 -11.04 -21.95
CA ASP A 120 11.43 -10.11 -21.19
C ASP A 120 10.54 -10.80 -20.13
N GLU A 121 10.55 -12.15 -20.05
CA GLU A 121 9.79 -12.90 -19.04
C GLU A 121 10.34 -12.69 -17.62
N LEU A 122 11.62 -12.30 -17.51
CA LEU A 122 12.35 -12.20 -16.27
C LEU A 122 13.25 -10.97 -16.25
N THR A 123 12.91 -10.00 -15.43
CA THR A 123 13.74 -8.81 -15.22
C THR A 123 14.89 -9.12 -14.25
N ILE A 124 16.12 -8.81 -14.64
CA ILE A 124 17.28 -9.06 -13.80
C ILE A 124 17.59 -7.83 -12.96
N ILE A 125 17.82 -8.05 -11.66
CA ILE A 125 18.30 -7.06 -10.70
C ILE A 125 19.61 -7.57 -10.12
N ASN A 126 20.67 -6.77 -10.22
CA ASN A 126 21.94 -7.07 -9.56
C ASN A 126 21.88 -6.63 -8.10
N GLN A 127 22.02 -7.60 -7.19
CA GLN A 127 21.93 -7.39 -5.75
C GLN A 127 23.03 -6.43 -5.26
N GLY A 128 22.64 -5.42 -4.49
CA GLY A 128 23.59 -4.47 -3.89
C GLY A 128 24.35 -3.60 -4.87
N GLN A 129 23.86 -3.44 -6.10
CA GLN A 129 24.54 -2.62 -7.12
C GLN A 129 24.53 -1.13 -6.75
N GLY A 130 23.60 -0.68 -5.91
CA GLY A 130 23.43 0.73 -5.59
C GLY A 130 22.84 1.54 -6.75
N ASN A 131 22.93 2.87 -6.67
CA ASN A 131 22.43 3.81 -7.69
C ASN A 131 20.93 3.63 -8.04
N ILE A 132 20.12 3.25 -7.07
CA ILE A 132 18.66 3.06 -7.24
C ILE A 132 18.00 4.44 -7.40
N TYR A 133 17.11 4.56 -8.38
CA TYR A 133 16.17 5.69 -8.48
C TYR A 133 14.93 5.37 -7.67
N LEU A 134 14.80 6.04 -6.52
CA LEU A 134 13.66 5.87 -5.62
C LEU A 134 12.57 6.88 -5.96
N ALA A 135 11.54 6.42 -6.69
CA ALA A 135 10.34 7.19 -7.02
C ALA A 135 9.18 6.88 -6.06
N ALA A 136 9.11 5.66 -5.53
CA ALA A 136 8.17 5.25 -4.49
C ALA A 136 8.63 5.77 -3.11
N THR A 137 8.31 7.02 -2.78
CA THR A 137 8.84 7.72 -1.59
C THR A 137 8.49 7.07 -0.25
N ALA A 138 7.33 6.41 -0.15
CA ALA A 138 6.95 5.66 1.04
C ALA A 138 7.93 4.52 1.38
N CYS A 139 8.63 3.99 0.37
CA CYS A 139 9.58 2.90 0.51
C CYS A 139 10.94 3.34 1.08
N GLY A 140 11.21 4.64 1.16
CA GLY A 140 12.42 5.17 1.79
C GLY A 140 12.62 4.67 3.22
N SER A 141 11.51 4.42 3.94
CA SER A 141 11.55 3.83 5.28
C SER A 141 12.08 2.40 5.30
N PHE A 142 11.84 1.60 4.26
CA PHE A 142 12.37 0.24 4.17
C PHE A 142 13.88 0.23 3.92
N PHE A 143 14.39 1.18 3.12
CA PHE A 143 15.85 1.36 2.98
C PHE A 143 16.50 1.75 4.30
N ARG A 144 15.87 2.65 5.07
CA ARG A 144 16.31 2.99 6.43
C ARG A 144 16.34 1.75 7.33
N ALA A 145 15.27 0.96 7.33
CA ALA A 145 15.13 -0.24 8.14
C ALA A 145 16.16 -1.33 7.82
N CYS A 146 16.57 -1.42 6.54
CA CYS A 146 17.60 -2.35 6.08
C CYS A 146 19.04 -1.81 6.24
N ASN A 147 19.21 -0.55 6.69
CA ASN A 147 20.50 0.15 6.68
C ASN A 147 21.12 0.22 5.27
N ALA A 148 20.28 0.49 4.26
CA ALA A 148 20.61 0.45 2.84
C ALA A 148 20.38 1.81 2.12
N ILE A 149 20.39 2.92 2.84
CA ILE A 149 20.20 4.26 2.26
C ILE A 149 21.27 4.56 1.21
N ASP A 150 22.48 4.06 1.40
CA ASP A 150 23.62 4.26 0.47
C ASP A 150 23.40 3.56 -0.90
N ASP A 151 22.44 2.65 -1.01
CA ASP A 151 22.05 2.05 -2.29
C ASP A 151 21.19 2.99 -3.15
N ILE A 152 20.65 4.07 -2.57
CA ILE A 152 19.85 5.06 -3.29
C ILE A 152 20.80 6.10 -3.92
N GLY A 153 20.82 6.17 -5.24
CA GLY A 153 21.60 7.19 -5.97
C GLY A 153 20.77 8.39 -6.41
N PHE A 154 19.45 8.18 -6.56
CA PHE A 154 18.54 9.18 -7.11
C PHE A 154 17.20 9.19 -6.37
N SER A 155 16.60 10.39 -6.27
CA SER A 155 15.29 10.60 -5.65
C SER A 155 14.36 11.33 -6.59
N SER A 156 13.08 10.98 -6.56
CA SER A 156 12.00 11.65 -7.30
C SER A 156 11.48 12.91 -6.60
N ILE A 157 11.87 13.14 -5.35
CA ILE A 157 11.48 14.32 -4.58
C ILE A 157 12.71 15.06 -4.07
N ARG A 158 12.52 16.33 -3.70
CA ARG A 158 13.59 17.22 -3.23
C ARG A 158 13.91 16.98 -1.75
N PRO A 159 15.08 17.43 -1.25
CA PRO A 159 15.43 17.27 0.17
C PRO A 159 14.36 17.78 1.14
N ALA A 160 13.68 18.88 0.81
CA ALA A 160 12.65 19.47 1.66
C ALA A 160 11.42 18.57 1.85
N ASP A 161 11.12 17.71 0.87
CA ASP A 161 9.95 16.85 0.85
C ASP A 161 10.20 15.50 1.56
N TRP A 162 11.45 15.24 1.96
CA TRP A 162 11.78 14.07 2.76
C TRP A 162 11.55 14.31 4.25
N SER A 163 10.79 13.45 4.88
CA SER A 163 10.63 13.39 6.34
C SER A 163 11.68 12.49 7.00
N ILE A 164 12.30 11.60 6.22
CA ILE A 164 13.38 10.71 6.68
C ILE A 164 14.70 11.52 6.69
N SER A 165 15.18 11.85 7.91
CA SER A 165 16.36 12.71 8.10
C SER A 165 17.61 12.20 7.40
N GLN A 166 17.84 10.88 7.38
CA GLN A 166 19.00 10.28 6.72
C GLN A 166 18.99 10.51 5.21
N LEU A 167 17.80 10.40 4.55
CA LEU A 167 17.66 10.69 3.12
C LEU A 167 17.87 12.17 2.83
N LYS A 168 17.34 13.04 3.68
CA LYS A 168 17.56 14.48 3.57
C LYS A 168 19.06 14.82 3.65
N VAL A 169 19.75 14.31 4.66
CA VAL A 169 21.19 14.51 4.84
C VAL A 169 22.00 13.96 3.65
N ALA A 170 21.66 12.77 3.17
CA ALA A 170 22.32 12.17 2.00
C ALA A 170 22.14 13.02 0.72
N MET A 171 20.96 13.63 0.54
CA MET A 171 20.73 14.57 -0.56
C MET A 171 21.45 15.89 -0.39
N ASP A 172 21.49 16.47 0.81
CA ASP A 172 22.22 17.72 1.11
C ASP A 172 23.72 17.52 0.87
N ASN A 173 24.24 16.32 1.15
CA ASN A 173 25.62 15.91 0.88
C ASN A 173 25.86 15.47 -0.59
N LYS A 174 24.85 15.53 -1.46
CA LYS A 174 24.93 15.12 -2.88
C LYS A 174 25.23 13.63 -3.11
N GLN A 175 25.09 12.80 -2.10
CA GLN A 175 25.15 11.34 -2.22
C GLN A 175 23.94 10.82 -2.98
N ILE A 176 22.75 11.39 -2.71
CA ILE A 176 21.52 11.15 -3.45
C ILE A 176 21.18 12.42 -4.26
N ARG A 177 20.90 12.26 -5.55
CA ARG A 177 20.59 13.36 -6.46
C ARG A 177 19.11 13.39 -6.81
N PHE A 178 18.51 14.57 -6.85
CA PHE A 178 17.16 14.72 -7.42
C PHE A 178 17.21 14.46 -8.92
N ALA A 179 16.38 13.53 -9.41
CA ALA A 179 16.32 13.12 -10.82
C ALA A 179 14.91 13.21 -11.42
N GLY A 180 14.18 14.26 -11.07
CA GLY A 180 12.83 14.51 -11.60
C GLY A 180 11.75 13.69 -10.88
N LYS A 181 10.48 14.09 -11.07
CA LYS A 181 9.31 13.41 -10.50
C LYS A 181 9.08 12.06 -11.19
N TYR A 182 8.38 11.13 -10.53
CA TYR A 182 8.00 9.83 -11.09
C TYR A 182 7.33 9.95 -12.48
N SER A 183 6.52 10.99 -12.70
CA SER A 183 5.82 11.23 -13.97
C SER A 183 6.66 11.96 -15.03
N ALA A 184 7.82 12.51 -14.66
CA ALA A 184 8.74 13.24 -15.52
C ALA A 184 10.18 13.10 -15.02
N PRO A 185 10.78 11.88 -15.10
CA PRO A 185 12.17 11.67 -14.68
C PRO A 185 13.16 12.43 -15.58
N ASP A 186 14.27 12.82 -15.00
CA ASP A 186 15.44 13.32 -15.72
C ASP A 186 16.23 12.11 -16.30
N TYR A 187 15.82 11.67 -17.46
CA TYR A 187 16.36 10.46 -18.11
C TYR A 187 17.86 10.57 -18.39
N GLU A 188 18.35 11.76 -18.77
CA GLU A 188 19.78 12.00 -19.01
C GLU A 188 20.56 11.76 -17.72
N ARG A 189 20.14 12.38 -16.63
CA ARG A 189 20.77 12.21 -15.31
C ARG A 189 20.75 10.76 -14.82
N LEU A 190 19.65 10.04 -15.02
CA LEU A 190 19.54 8.63 -14.65
C LEU A 190 20.48 7.76 -15.48
N THR A 191 20.57 8.01 -16.79
CA THR A 191 21.43 7.23 -17.68
C THR A 191 22.91 7.52 -17.43
N ASP A 192 23.31 8.79 -17.37
CA ASP A 192 24.71 9.21 -17.14
C ASP A 192 25.19 8.75 -15.74
N GLY A 193 24.30 8.79 -14.77
CA GLY A 193 24.59 8.30 -13.42
C GLY A 193 24.43 6.80 -13.25
N LYS A 194 24.13 6.07 -14.31
CA LYS A 194 24.00 4.59 -14.33
C LYS A 194 23.00 4.07 -13.29
N ALA A 195 21.79 4.63 -13.30
CA ALA A 195 20.72 4.10 -12.46
C ALA A 195 20.54 2.59 -12.70
N SER A 196 20.60 1.81 -11.64
CA SER A 196 20.60 0.34 -11.70
C SER A 196 19.20 -0.26 -11.66
N LEU A 197 18.26 0.46 -11.05
CA LEU A 197 16.87 0.06 -10.83
C LEU A 197 16.05 1.32 -10.57
N ALA A 198 14.87 1.41 -11.16
CA ALA A 198 13.85 2.37 -10.76
C ALA A 198 12.80 1.67 -9.88
N ILE A 199 12.58 2.16 -8.67
CA ILE A 199 11.51 1.69 -7.78
C ILE A 199 10.40 2.70 -7.80
N GLU A 200 9.30 2.33 -8.45
CA GLU A 200 8.13 3.16 -8.68
C GLU A 200 6.97 2.73 -7.80
N SER A 201 6.09 3.65 -7.46
CA SER A 201 4.79 3.32 -6.89
C SER A 201 3.79 2.95 -7.99
N THR A 202 2.63 2.42 -7.60
CA THR A 202 1.53 2.12 -8.53
C THR A 202 1.04 3.35 -9.32
N MET A 203 1.39 4.56 -8.90
CA MET A 203 1.12 5.79 -9.68
C MET A 203 1.74 5.77 -11.09
N ILE A 204 2.83 5.00 -11.30
CA ILE A 204 3.46 4.85 -12.62
C ILE A 204 2.51 4.19 -13.65
N LEU A 205 1.51 3.45 -13.18
CA LEU A 205 0.51 2.81 -14.05
C LEU A 205 -0.36 3.84 -14.79
N HIS A 206 -0.49 5.06 -14.25
CA HIS A 206 -1.16 6.18 -14.91
C HIS A 206 -0.26 6.91 -15.93
N THR A 207 1.03 6.56 -15.97
CA THR A 207 2.01 7.14 -16.90
C THR A 207 2.86 6.06 -17.57
N PRO A 208 2.25 5.11 -18.31
CA PRO A 208 2.94 3.93 -18.84
C PRO A 208 4.12 4.29 -19.76
N ALA A 209 4.05 5.42 -20.48
CA ALA A 209 5.13 5.89 -21.33
C ALA A 209 6.44 6.17 -20.58
N VAL A 210 6.36 6.57 -19.31
CA VAL A 210 7.54 6.77 -18.44
C VAL A 210 8.20 5.42 -18.16
N ARG A 211 7.42 4.42 -17.74
CA ARG A 211 7.91 3.06 -17.50
C ARG A 211 8.59 2.48 -18.74
N GLU A 212 7.92 2.56 -19.89
CA GLU A 212 8.48 2.09 -21.16
C GLU A 212 9.78 2.80 -21.52
N LYS A 213 9.87 4.11 -21.28
CA LYS A 213 11.09 4.87 -21.57
C LYS A 213 12.24 4.45 -20.69
N LEU A 214 12.02 4.23 -19.39
CA LEU A 214 13.05 3.71 -18.46
C LEU A 214 13.55 2.34 -18.92
N LEU A 215 12.65 1.42 -19.25
CA LEU A 215 13.00 0.09 -19.77
C LEU A 215 13.80 0.16 -21.09
N LYS A 216 13.42 1.03 -22.03
CA LYS A 216 14.16 1.25 -23.28
C LYS A 216 15.57 1.80 -23.07
N LEU A 217 15.79 2.51 -21.96
CA LEU A 217 17.11 3.00 -21.56
C LEU A 217 17.92 1.95 -20.78
N GLY A 218 17.40 0.73 -20.63
CA GLY A 218 18.05 -0.36 -19.91
C GLY A 218 17.98 -0.24 -18.40
N ILE A 219 17.12 0.62 -17.88
CA ILE A 219 16.88 0.78 -16.44
C ILE A 219 15.70 -0.14 -16.06
N PRO A 220 15.92 -1.23 -15.32
CA PRO A 220 14.85 -2.10 -14.81
C PRO A 220 13.86 -1.27 -13.96
N VAL A 221 12.58 -1.63 -14.02
CA VAL A 221 11.52 -0.94 -13.24
C VAL A 221 10.84 -1.95 -12.35
N MET A 222 10.82 -1.70 -11.07
CA MET A 222 10.03 -2.42 -10.07
C MET A 222 8.89 -1.53 -9.57
N ILE A 223 7.67 -2.03 -9.63
CA ILE A 223 6.52 -1.33 -9.07
C ILE A 223 6.23 -1.91 -7.69
N ASP A 224 6.29 -1.06 -6.69
CA ASP A 224 6.01 -1.40 -5.30
C ASP A 224 4.50 -1.40 -5.02
N TYR A 225 4.00 -2.50 -4.46
CA TYR A 225 2.60 -2.68 -4.07
C TYR A 225 2.41 -2.66 -2.54
N SER A 226 3.41 -2.25 -1.77
CA SER A 226 3.33 -2.25 -0.30
C SER A 226 2.17 -1.43 0.25
N SER A 227 1.77 -0.38 -0.47
CA SER A 227 0.63 0.46 -0.08
C SER A 227 -0.75 -0.15 -0.39
N TYR A 228 -0.78 -1.28 -1.09
CA TYR A 228 -2.01 -2.04 -1.39
C TYR A 228 -2.21 -3.22 -0.46
N GLU A 229 -1.26 -3.50 0.41
CA GLU A 229 -1.44 -4.51 1.46
C GLU A 229 -2.56 -4.08 2.42
N SER A 230 -3.35 -5.06 2.85
CA SER A 230 -4.55 -4.82 3.67
C SER A 230 -4.27 -4.66 5.16
N THR A 231 -3.04 -4.95 5.60
CA THR A 231 -2.66 -4.86 7.02
C THR A 231 -1.30 -4.19 7.19
N PRO A 232 -1.06 -3.54 8.33
CA PRO A 232 0.22 -2.92 8.63
C PRO A 232 1.38 -3.92 8.68
N GLU A 233 1.11 -5.16 9.12
CA GLU A 233 2.11 -6.24 9.13
C GLU A 233 2.50 -6.66 7.71
N ALA A 234 1.52 -6.79 6.83
CA ALA A 234 1.73 -7.13 5.43
C ALA A 234 2.55 -6.05 4.71
N ARG A 235 2.20 -4.78 4.94
CA ARG A 235 2.96 -3.64 4.43
C ARG A 235 4.40 -3.62 4.96
N LEU A 236 4.57 -3.85 6.26
CA LEU A 236 5.90 -3.90 6.89
C LEU A 236 6.76 -5.03 6.32
N GLU A 237 6.16 -6.16 5.95
CA GLU A 237 6.87 -7.34 5.45
C GLU A 237 7.64 -7.06 4.14
N TRP A 238 7.26 -6.03 3.40
CA TRP A 238 7.98 -5.58 2.20
C TRP A 238 9.43 -5.20 2.49
N VAL A 239 9.80 -4.89 3.74
CA VAL A 239 11.19 -4.68 4.11
C VAL A 239 12.09 -5.86 3.70
N LYS A 240 11.55 -7.10 3.66
CA LYS A 240 12.28 -8.30 3.21
C LYS A 240 12.67 -8.20 1.73
N VAL A 241 11.78 -7.66 0.89
CA VAL A 241 12.06 -7.42 -0.54
C VAL A 241 13.23 -6.49 -0.70
N TYR A 242 13.22 -5.36 0.02
CA TYR A 242 14.28 -4.35 -0.01
C TYR A 242 15.61 -4.91 0.51
N GLY A 243 15.58 -5.66 1.60
CA GLY A 243 16.77 -6.32 2.11
C GLY A 243 17.38 -7.34 1.15
N ILE A 244 16.56 -8.04 0.37
CA ILE A 244 17.06 -8.98 -0.65
C ILE A 244 17.67 -8.21 -1.83
N ILE A 245 17.02 -7.15 -2.31
CA ILE A 245 17.52 -6.34 -3.44
C ILE A 245 18.86 -5.68 -3.10
N THR A 246 19.00 -5.17 -1.89
CA THR A 246 20.20 -4.43 -1.43
C THR A 246 21.29 -5.32 -0.83
N GLY A 247 21.04 -6.63 -0.68
CA GLY A 247 22.00 -7.56 -0.04
C GLY A 247 21.95 -7.55 1.49
N HIS A 248 21.03 -6.82 2.11
CA HIS A 248 20.83 -6.69 3.56
C HIS A 248 19.73 -7.63 4.10
N LYS A 249 19.61 -8.83 3.53
CA LYS A 249 18.53 -9.79 3.86
C LYS A 249 18.42 -10.04 5.37
N ASN A 250 19.53 -10.30 6.04
CA ASN A 250 19.53 -10.69 7.45
C ASN A 250 19.02 -9.55 8.34
N GLU A 251 19.42 -8.32 8.05
CA GLU A 251 18.97 -7.10 8.72
C GLU A 251 17.47 -6.92 8.56
N ALA A 252 16.98 -7.03 7.33
CA ALA A 252 15.58 -6.87 6.98
C ALA A 252 14.68 -7.90 7.67
N PHE A 253 15.08 -9.17 7.65
CA PHE A 253 14.32 -10.25 8.28
C PHE A 253 14.30 -10.12 9.81
N ARG A 254 15.44 -9.75 10.42
CA ARG A 254 15.51 -9.48 11.86
C ARG A 254 14.62 -8.29 12.23
N PHE A 255 14.71 -7.19 11.48
CA PHE A 255 13.89 -6.00 11.67
C PHE A 255 12.40 -6.32 11.59
N PHE A 256 11.96 -7.03 10.53
CA PHE A 256 10.58 -7.46 10.38
C PHE A 256 10.11 -8.26 11.60
N ASN A 257 10.88 -9.28 12.01
CA ASN A 257 10.50 -10.16 13.12
C ASN A 257 10.36 -9.39 14.45
N GLU A 258 11.22 -8.39 14.69
CA GLU A 258 11.15 -7.54 15.87
C GLU A 258 9.89 -6.66 15.84
N LYS A 259 9.65 -5.97 14.73
CA LYS A 259 8.51 -5.08 14.56
C LYS A 259 7.18 -5.82 14.54
N TYR A 260 7.14 -6.98 13.90
CA TYR A 260 5.96 -7.85 13.90
C TYR A 260 5.54 -8.23 15.32
N LYS A 261 6.49 -8.65 16.15
CA LYS A 261 6.21 -8.94 17.58
C LYS A 261 5.70 -7.73 18.35
N ASN A 262 6.15 -6.52 17.99
CA ASN A 262 5.63 -5.30 18.62
C ASN A 262 4.19 -5.02 18.20
N ILE A 263 3.85 -5.22 16.92
CA ILE A 263 2.47 -5.09 16.43
C ILE A 263 1.57 -6.15 17.09
N GLU A 264 2.03 -7.38 17.25
CA GLU A 264 1.27 -8.42 17.97
C GLU A 264 0.96 -8.03 19.44
N LYS A 265 1.88 -7.37 20.13
CA LYS A 265 1.62 -6.82 21.47
C LYS A 265 0.56 -5.72 21.44
N VAL A 266 0.57 -4.90 20.39
CA VAL A 266 -0.45 -3.85 20.21
C VAL A 266 -1.84 -4.46 19.98
N ASN A 267 -1.94 -5.60 19.29
CA ASN A 267 -3.20 -6.32 19.10
C ASN A 267 -3.87 -6.75 20.42
N GLN A 268 -3.13 -6.74 21.53
CA GLN A 268 -3.64 -7.04 22.89
C GLN A 268 -4.15 -5.80 23.61
N LEU A 269 -4.09 -4.61 23.00
CA LEU A 269 -4.59 -3.39 23.60
C LEU A 269 -6.11 -3.44 23.76
N GLU A 270 -6.57 -2.73 24.80
CA GLU A 270 -7.99 -2.66 25.13
C GLU A 270 -8.83 -2.12 23.99
N LYS A 271 -9.85 -2.86 23.62
CA LYS A 271 -10.88 -2.40 22.67
C LYS A 271 -11.78 -1.39 23.36
N THR A 272 -11.94 -0.21 22.76
CA THR A 272 -12.71 0.89 23.37
C THR A 272 -14.11 1.03 22.79
N GLY A 273 -14.37 0.43 21.61
CA GLY A 273 -15.62 0.61 20.86
C GLY A 273 -15.82 2.04 20.32
N LYS A 274 -14.81 2.91 20.43
CA LYS A 274 -14.90 4.26 19.87
C LYS A 274 -14.78 4.24 18.36
N SER A 275 -15.70 4.94 17.72
CA SER A 275 -15.71 5.10 16.27
C SER A 275 -14.70 6.16 15.80
N VAL A 276 -14.00 5.87 14.72
CA VAL A 276 -12.94 6.71 14.15
C VAL A 276 -13.19 6.95 12.66
N ALA A 277 -13.35 8.20 12.27
CA ALA A 277 -13.33 8.61 10.86
C ALA A 277 -11.91 9.06 10.48
N TYR A 278 -11.32 8.41 9.47
CA TYR A 278 -10.03 8.77 8.88
C TYR A 278 -10.24 9.21 7.44
N PHE A 279 -9.89 10.45 7.13
CA PHE A 279 -10.16 11.06 5.83
C PHE A 279 -9.13 12.14 5.48
N SER A 280 -9.12 12.56 4.22
CA SER A 280 -8.49 13.81 3.76
C SER A 280 -9.50 14.68 3.03
N LEU A 281 -9.19 15.96 2.89
CA LEU A 281 -9.92 16.91 2.04
C LEU A 281 -9.01 17.22 0.86
N ASP A 282 -9.56 17.17 -0.37
CA ASP A 282 -8.83 17.64 -1.54
C ASP A 282 -8.91 19.17 -1.69
N ALA A 283 -8.30 19.72 -2.74
CA ALA A 283 -8.27 21.17 -2.99
C ALA A 283 -9.68 21.78 -3.19
N GLU A 284 -10.64 20.98 -3.65
CA GLU A 284 -12.04 21.35 -3.85
C GLU A 284 -12.91 21.06 -2.61
N ASN A 285 -12.31 20.61 -1.51
CA ASN A 285 -12.96 20.17 -0.28
C ASN A 285 -13.85 18.91 -0.43
N ASN A 286 -13.64 18.08 -1.46
CA ASN A 286 -14.23 16.76 -1.47
C ASN A 286 -13.56 15.87 -0.41
N VAL A 287 -14.34 14.93 0.11
CA VAL A 287 -13.85 14.03 1.15
C VAL A 287 -13.29 12.76 0.53
N VAL A 288 -12.06 12.43 0.87
CA VAL A 288 -11.41 11.21 0.45
C VAL A 288 -11.19 10.31 1.66
N VAL A 289 -11.82 9.14 1.68
CA VAL A 289 -11.72 8.16 2.76
C VAL A 289 -10.96 6.91 2.30
N ARG A 290 -10.57 6.06 3.25
CA ARG A 290 -9.95 4.78 2.92
C ARG A 290 -11.03 3.71 2.69
N SER A 291 -10.79 2.82 1.73
CA SER A 291 -11.56 1.59 1.58
C SER A 291 -11.50 0.78 2.88
N GLY A 292 -12.58 0.10 3.25
CA GLY A 292 -12.63 -0.73 4.46
C GLY A 292 -11.60 -1.86 4.49
N SER A 293 -11.06 -2.25 3.33
CA SER A 293 -10.00 -3.27 3.21
C SER A 293 -8.58 -2.71 3.22
N ASP A 294 -8.39 -1.39 3.39
CA ASP A 294 -7.06 -0.75 3.45
C ASP A 294 -6.37 -1.00 4.80
N TYR A 295 -5.04 -0.86 4.84
CA TYR A 295 -4.26 -1.07 6.07
C TYR A 295 -4.54 -0.03 7.17
N ILE A 296 -5.04 1.17 6.85
CA ILE A 296 -5.39 2.20 7.84
C ILE A 296 -6.58 1.78 8.72
N PRO A 297 -7.74 1.30 8.18
CA PRO A 297 -8.77 0.65 8.98
C PRO A 297 -8.22 -0.45 9.89
N ALA A 298 -7.37 -1.31 9.38
CA ALA A 298 -6.74 -2.35 10.17
C ALA A 298 -5.86 -1.79 11.32
N MET A 299 -5.15 -0.67 11.11
CA MET A 299 -4.43 0.03 12.18
C MET A 299 -5.37 0.59 13.26
N ILE A 300 -6.51 1.17 12.86
CA ILE A 300 -7.52 1.69 13.79
C ILE A 300 -8.08 0.57 14.66
N GLU A 301 -8.41 -0.57 14.06
CA GLU A 301 -8.91 -1.74 14.78
C GLU A 301 -7.87 -2.29 15.77
N ARG A 302 -6.60 -2.38 15.37
CA ARG A 302 -5.50 -2.78 16.26
C ARG A 302 -5.28 -1.79 17.39
N ALA A 303 -5.49 -0.51 17.12
CA ALA A 303 -5.45 0.54 18.13
C ALA A 303 -6.65 0.51 19.11
N GLY A 304 -7.62 -0.37 18.89
CA GLY A 304 -8.79 -0.55 19.77
C GLY A 304 -9.97 0.35 19.44
N GLY A 305 -9.99 1.00 18.27
CA GLY A 305 -11.13 1.73 17.73
C GLY A 305 -11.91 0.93 16.71
N GLU A 306 -12.97 1.54 16.17
CA GLU A 306 -13.81 1.01 15.09
C GLU A 306 -13.78 2.00 13.92
N TYR A 307 -13.42 1.53 12.72
CA TYR A 307 -13.40 2.39 11.55
C TYR A 307 -14.83 2.74 11.12
N ALA A 308 -15.08 4.01 10.83
CA ALA A 308 -16.44 4.49 10.52
C ALA A 308 -17.01 3.97 9.18
N PHE A 309 -16.15 3.51 8.25
CA PHE A 309 -16.54 3.09 6.90
C PHE A 309 -16.06 1.66 6.59
N PRO A 310 -16.38 0.63 7.41
CA PRO A 310 -15.78 -0.70 7.30
C PRO A 310 -16.16 -1.44 6.01
N ASP A 311 -17.37 -1.20 5.49
CA ASP A 311 -17.91 -1.87 4.31
C ASP A 311 -17.69 -1.08 3.01
N LEU A 312 -17.06 0.10 3.09
CA LEU A 312 -16.87 0.95 1.94
C LEU A 312 -15.83 0.36 0.99
N LYS A 313 -16.21 0.23 -0.27
CA LYS A 313 -15.36 -0.26 -1.35
C LYS A 313 -15.30 0.79 -2.46
N ASN A 314 -14.21 0.79 -3.21
CA ASN A 314 -14.15 1.59 -4.42
C ASN A 314 -15.24 1.08 -5.39
N PRO A 315 -16.11 1.95 -5.93
CA PRO A 315 -17.15 1.56 -6.88
C PRO A 315 -16.58 1.02 -8.20
N ASP A 316 -15.39 1.43 -8.57
CA ASP A 316 -14.67 0.86 -9.70
C ASP A 316 -13.94 -0.42 -9.22
N SER A 317 -14.53 -1.58 -9.53
CA SER A 317 -14.00 -2.89 -9.15
C SER A 317 -12.62 -3.19 -9.74
N ASP A 318 -12.29 -2.55 -10.87
CA ASP A 318 -11.00 -2.70 -11.55
C ASP A 318 -9.95 -1.71 -11.01
N SER A 319 -10.41 -0.71 -10.26
CA SER A 319 -9.54 0.21 -9.54
C SER A 319 -9.06 -0.43 -8.25
N HIS A 320 -7.79 -0.76 -8.20
CA HIS A 320 -7.13 -1.15 -6.95
C HIS A 320 -6.85 0.04 -6.02
N SER A 321 -7.48 1.21 -6.26
CA SER A 321 -7.27 2.38 -5.41
C SER A 321 -7.72 2.11 -3.97
N PRO A 322 -6.85 2.34 -2.99
CA PRO A 322 -7.19 2.17 -1.58
C PRO A 322 -8.06 3.30 -1.05
N THR A 323 -8.43 4.28 -1.88
CA THR A 323 -9.21 5.45 -1.50
C THR A 323 -10.53 5.51 -2.24
N VAL A 324 -11.53 6.13 -1.61
CA VAL A 324 -12.87 6.36 -2.15
C VAL A 324 -13.23 7.83 -1.96
N ASN A 325 -13.65 8.48 -3.04
CA ASN A 325 -14.16 9.84 -2.97
C ASN A 325 -15.64 9.81 -2.56
N LEU A 326 -15.99 10.58 -1.54
CA LEU A 326 -17.37 10.75 -1.08
C LEU A 326 -17.82 12.19 -1.27
N SER A 327 -19.11 12.35 -1.55
CA SER A 327 -19.76 13.66 -1.34
C SER A 327 -19.66 14.03 0.15
N PHE A 328 -19.63 15.32 0.46
CA PHE A 328 -19.65 15.74 1.85
C PHE A 328 -20.91 15.26 2.59
N GLU A 329 -22.05 15.19 1.90
CA GLU A 329 -23.31 14.71 2.46
C GLU A 329 -23.21 13.23 2.90
N ASP A 330 -22.64 12.34 2.05
CA ASP A 330 -22.51 10.93 2.39
C ASP A 330 -21.48 10.72 3.51
N PHE A 331 -20.40 11.49 3.51
CA PHE A 331 -19.45 11.51 4.61
C PHE A 331 -20.12 11.96 5.92
N TYR A 332 -20.84 13.09 5.90
CA TYR A 332 -21.54 13.64 7.07
C TYR A 332 -22.54 12.63 7.65
N LYS A 333 -23.35 12.01 6.79
CA LYS A 333 -24.34 10.99 7.17
C LYS A 333 -23.74 9.87 8.03
N THR A 334 -22.52 9.44 7.68
CA THR A 334 -21.84 8.32 8.34
C THR A 334 -20.96 8.81 9.50
N ALA A 335 -20.27 9.94 9.35
CA ALA A 335 -19.22 10.36 10.27
C ALA A 335 -19.69 11.37 11.33
N ARG A 336 -20.91 11.94 11.25
CA ARG A 336 -21.37 13.01 12.16
C ARG A 336 -21.33 12.62 13.65
N ASP A 337 -21.57 11.35 13.96
CA ASP A 337 -21.67 10.84 15.33
C ASP A 337 -20.39 10.07 15.75
N THR A 338 -19.32 10.13 14.95
CA THR A 338 -18.05 9.47 15.30
C THR A 338 -17.40 10.14 16.51
N ASP A 339 -16.75 9.31 17.33
CA ASP A 339 -16.07 9.77 18.55
C ASP A 339 -14.79 10.54 18.26
N ILE A 340 -14.11 10.19 17.16
CA ILE A 340 -12.80 10.72 16.80
C ILE A 340 -12.74 10.95 15.30
N MET A 341 -12.15 12.06 14.92
CA MET A 341 -11.77 12.35 13.54
C MET A 341 -10.26 12.45 13.39
N ILE A 342 -9.70 11.81 12.37
CA ILE A 342 -8.31 11.92 11.99
C ILE A 342 -8.25 12.42 10.56
N ILE A 343 -7.65 13.59 10.36
CA ILE A 343 -7.47 14.21 9.05
C ILE A 343 -6.08 13.87 8.54
N ASN A 344 -6.00 13.18 7.41
CA ASN A 344 -4.75 12.93 6.72
C ASN A 344 -4.31 14.19 5.97
N THR A 345 -3.23 14.80 6.41
CA THR A 345 -2.70 16.06 5.89
C THR A 345 -1.42 15.89 5.07
N THR A 346 -1.09 14.67 4.68
CA THR A 346 0.18 14.36 4.00
C THR A 346 0.26 14.88 2.56
N ILE A 347 -0.87 15.20 1.93
CA ILE A 347 -0.94 15.68 0.54
C ILE A 347 -1.24 17.17 0.52
N GLU A 348 -2.34 17.60 1.15
CA GLU A 348 -2.83 18.99 1.08
C GLU A 348 -2.26 19.89 2.20
N GLY A 349 -1.48 19.32 3.11
CA GLY A 349 -0.89 20.05 4.23
C GLY A 349 -1.81 20.19 5.46
N SER A 350 -1.28 20.83 6.49
CA SER A 350 -1.97 20.98 7.78
C SER A 350 -3.24 21.82 7.68
N ILE A 351 -4.30 21.41 8.38
CA ILE A 351 -5.53 22.19 8.57
C ILE A 351 -5.29 23.34 9.55
N GLY A 352 -4.44 23.12 10.55
CA GLY A 352 -4.00 24.11 11.53
C GLY A 352 -4.90 24.27 12.75
N SER A 353 -6.23 24.42 12.60
CA SER A 353 -7.17 24.63 13.70
C SER A 353 -8.57 24.10 13.41
N LEU A 354 -9.40 23.92 14.44
CA LEU A 354 -10.82 23.58 14.29
C LEU A 354 -11.58 24.69 13.54
N SER A 355 -11.26 25.96 13.75
CA SER A 355 -11.84 27.07 13.00
C SER A 355 -11.56 26.91 11.50
N SER A 356 -10.31 26.66 11.12
CA SER A 356 -9.94 26.44 9.71
C SER A 356 -10.67 25.26 9.08
N LEU A 357 -10.96 24.21 9.86
CA LEU A 357 -11.76 23.07 9.38
C LEU A 357 -13.22 23.47 9.15
N THR A 358 -13.83 24.18 10.09
CA THR A 358 -15.24 24.62 9.98
C THR A 358 -15.43 25.71 8.91
N ASP A 359 -14.40 26.49 8.62
CA ASP A 359 -14.40 27.45 7.51
C ASP A 359 -14.43 26.76 6.13
N ARG A 360 -13.88 25.55 6.02
CA ARG A 360 -13.98 24.76 4.78
C ARG A 360 -15.40 24.23 4.52
N ASN A 361 -16.10 23.82 5.59
CA ASN A 361 -17.51 23.45 5.55
C ASN A 361 -18.12 23.59 6.95
N SER A 362 -19.14 24.43 7.09
CA SER A 362 -19.79 24.73 8.37
C SER A 362 -20.44 23.52 9.06
N LEU A 363 -20.83 22.49 8.30
CA LEU A 363 -21.40 21.26 8.85
C LEU A 363 -20.43 20.49 9.73
N PHE A 364 -19.12 20.73 9.63
CA PHE A 364 -18.16 20.16 10.57
C PHE A 364 -18.47 20.56 12.02
N SER A 365 -19.00 21.77 12.26
CA SER A 365 -19.34 22.23 13.61
C SER A 365 -20.40 21.37 14.32
N ASP A 366 -21.27 20.70 13.54
CA ASP A 366 -22.32 19.83 14.06
C ASP A 366 -21.86 18.41 14.33
N MET A 367 -20.63 18.05 13.92
CA MET A 367 -20.09 16.71 14.10
C MET A 367 -19.63 16.48 15.55
N LYS A 368 -19.96 15.32 16.12
CA LYS A 368 -19.66 14.97 17.50
C LYS A 368 -18.18 15.16 17.85
N ALA A 369 -17.27 14.61 17.05
CA ALA A 369 -15.84 14.73 17.31
C ALA A 369 -15.34 16.18 17.35
N VAL A 370 -15.93 17.08 16.54
CA VAL A 370 -15.57 18.50 16.52
C VAL A 370 -16.07 19.18 17.79
N ARG A 371 -17.35 18.96 18.19
CA ARG A 371 -17.90 19.51 19.44
C ARG A 371 -17.15 19.04 20.68
N ASP A 372 -16.70 17.78 20.68
CA ASP A 372 -15.95 17.17 21.77
C ASP A 372 -14.44 17.52 21.74
N GLY A 373 -13.99 18.20 20.67
CA GLY A 373 -12.60 18.55 20.44
C GLY A 373 -11.70 17.34 20.21
N ASN A 374 -12.23 16.23 19.66
CA ASN A 374 -11.51 15.00 19.37
C ASN A 374 -11.12 14.89 17.88
N VAL A 375 -10.61 15.98 17.34
CA VAL A 375 -10.12 16.07 15.96
C VAL A 375 -8.60 16.14 15.96
N TYR A 376 -7.99 15.32 15.13
CA TYR A 376 -6.54 15.20 15.02
C TYR A 376 -6.13 15.32 13.57
N GLU A 377 -4.96 15.88 13.33
CA GLU A 377 -4.28 15.81 12.02
C GLU A 377 -3.09 14.85 12.11
N THR A 378 -2.76 14.20 10.99
CA THR A 378 -1.57 13.37 10.91
C THR A 378 -0.32 14.24 10.83
N SER A 379 0.81 13.72 11.31
CA SER A 379 2.11 14.32 11.03
C SER A 379 2.50 14.12 9.55
N ALA A 380 3.29 15.03 9.00
CA ALA A 380 3.72 14.98 7.60
C ALA A 380 4.58 13.74 7.28
N ASP A 381 5.23 13.16 8.29
CA ASP A 381 6.12 12.00 8.14
C ASP A 381 5.40 10.65 8.20
N ILE A 382 4.11 10.59 8.55
CA ILE A 382 3.38 9.33 8.73
C ILE A 382 3.41 8.45 7.47
N TYR A 383 3.34 9.06 6.29
CA TYR A 383 3.33 8.35 5.02
C TYR A 383 4.70 7.74 4.67
N GLN A 384 5.79 8.34 5.17
CA GLN A 384 7.16 7.86 4.99
C GLN A 384 7.67 7.04 6.18
N SER A 385 6.78 6.51 7.02
CA SER A 385 7.10 5.80 8.27
C SER A 385 6.50 4.40 8.33
N ALA A 386 6.47 3.68 7.20
CA ALA A 386 5.94 2.31 7.14
C ALA A 386 6.71 1.35 8.08
N ASP A 387 7.99 1.60 8.32
CA ASP A 387 8.84 0.86 9.25
C ASP A 387 8.54 1.14 10.74
N GLU A 388 7.73 2.14 11.04
CA GLU A 388 7.30 2.52 12.39
C GLU A 388 5.80 2.24 12.64
N SER A 389 5.19 1.31 11.88
CA SER A 389 3.77 0.98 11.99
C SER A 389 3.34 0.64 13.42
N ASP A 390 4.19 -0.02 14.21
CA ASP A 390 3.96 -0.31 15.62
C ASP A 390 3.79 0.97 16.46
N GLN A 391 4.55 2.01 16.18
CA GLN A 391 4.47 3.30 16.88
C GLN A 391 3.24 4.09 16.44
N ILE A 392 2.90 4.07 15.14
CA ILE A 392 1.70 4.72 14.62
C ILE A 392 0.45 4.14 15.28
N ILE A 393 0.34 2.81 15.38
CA ILE A 393 -0.80 2.15 16.03
C ILE A 393 -0.84 2.50 17.52
N ASN A 394 0.30 2.52 18.22
CA ASN A 394 0.36 2.94 19.62
C ASN A 394 -0.11 4.39 19.81
N ASP A 395 0.25 5.29 18.90
CA ASP A 395 -0.20 6.68 18.97
C ASP A 395 -1.70 6.82 18.65
N MET A 396 -2.23 6.03 17.70
CA MET A 396 -3.67 5.90 17.48
C MET A 396 -4.39 5.43 18.75
N HIS A 397 -3.87 4.37 19.41
CA HIS A 397 -4.45 3.91 20.69
C HIS A 397 -4.47 5.01 21.75
N ARG A 398 -3.40 5.81 21.84
CA ARG A 398 -3.32 6.91 22.78
C ARG A 398 -4.42 7.94 22.55
N ILE A 399 -4.62 8.39 21.32
CA ILE A 399 -5.68 9.38 21.00
C ILE A 399 -7.07 8.77 21.19
N ILE A 400 -7.28 7.50 20.86
CA ILE A 400 -8.53 6.78 21.11
C ILE A 400 -8.87 6.74 22.61
N LYS A 401 -7.86 6.60 23.48
CA LYS A 401 -7.99 6.66 24.94
C LYS A 401 -8.04 8.10 25.48
N GLY A 402 -8.10 9.12 24.64
CA GLY A 402 -8.09 10.54 25.07
C GLY A 402 -6.74 11.02 25.59
N LYS A 403 -5.64 10.33 25.28
CA LYS A 403 -4.28 10.69 25.68
C LYS A 403 -3.57 11.39 24.54
N LYS A 404 -2.61 12.27 24.84
CA LYS A 404 -1.76 12.94 23.83
C LYS A 404 -0.94 11.89 23.06
N ALA A 405 -0.96 11.97 21.72
CA ALA A 405 -0.02 11.22 20.86
C ALA A 405 1.43 11.65 21.13
N LYS A 406 2.38 10.78 20.83
CA LYS A 406 3.80 11.08 21.01
C LYS A 406 4.41 11.75 19.78
N LYS A 407 3.99 11.32 18.55
CA LYS A 407 4.64 11.73 17.30
C LYS A 407 3.65 11.95 16.15
N TYR A 408 2.79 10.97 15.87
CA TYR A 408 2.10 10.89 14.58
C TYR A 408 0.78 11.63 14.48
N PHE A 409 0.24 12.10 15.59
CA PHE A 409 -1.05 12.79 15.59
C PHE A 409 -0.97 14.05 16.44
N LYS A 410 -1.47 15.16 15.90
CA LYS A 410 -1.61 16.44 16.59
C LYS A 410 -3.09 16.76 16.72
N ARG A 411 -3.56 17.07 17.93
CA ARG A 411 -4.92 17.55 18.17
C ARG A 411 -5.07 18.93 17.57
N LEU A 412 -6.19 19.18 16.90
CA LEU A 412 -6.59 20.51 16.47
C LEU A 412 -7.23 21.25 17.66
N ASP A 413 -6.83 22.51 17.85
CA ASP A 413 -7.33 23.41 18.90
C ASP A 413 -8.34 24.41 18.34
#